data_0b8809094c175f5f0f0c6f047e20615c
#
_entry.id   0b8809094c175f5f0f0c6f047e20615c
#
_cell.length_a   1.000
_cell.length_b   1.000
_cell.length_c   1.000
_cell.angle_alpha   90.00
_cell.angle_beta   90.00
_cell.angle_gamma   90.00
#
_symmetry.space_group_name_H-M   'P 1'
#
loop_
_entity.id
_entity.type
_entity.pdbx_description
1 polymer ?
#
loop_
_entity_poly.entity_id
_entity_poly.type
_entity_poly.pdbx_seq_one_letter_code
_entity_poly.pdbx_strand_id
1 'polypeptide(L)'
;MHPLVATHCHPLAKINGYSCDSKGLISLITLWAESNEVHLQKTAAFLSQWLDESNTLTLHTSGTTGVPKEISVKKEHMIHSAQLTGAFLQLQVGDRALCALPTNYIAGKMMLVRTLVLGLSLEVVAPSSTPFASIDGEVDFVALTPMQAFKSLEQLHRARKIILGGAPISLSMETAFQEVPSQIYATYGMTETVSHIALRPIAPKKQHSLRYTTIGAITVRQDPQGCLVIDCPEVADMPIYTHDVV
;
A
#
# COMPACT_ATOMS: atom_id res chain seq x y z
N MET A 1 8.80 15.38 15.34
CA MET A 1 7.77 14.78 14.45
C MET A 1 7.09 15.90 13.70
N HIS A 2 7.01 15.79 12.38
CA HIS A 2 6.35 16.77 11.52
C HIS A 2 4.90 17.04 12.01
N PRO A 3 4.43 18.29 12.13
CA PRO A 3 3.10 18.60 12.69
C PRO A 3 1.95 17.87 11.98
N LEU A 4 1.98 17.82 10.64
CA LEU A 4 1.01 17.09 9.84
C LEU A 4 0.96 15.60 10.19
N VAL A 5 2.13 14.96 10.32
CA VAL A 5 2.23 13.53 10.67
C VAL A 5 1.74 13.30 12.10
N ALA A 6 2.10 14.17 13.04
CA ALA A 6 1.64 14.08 14.42
C ALA A 6 0.10 14.17 14.53
N THR A 7 -0.51 15.05 13.74
CA THR A 7 -1.98 15.23 13.73
C THR A 7 -2.71 14.03 13.13
N HIS A 8 -2.10 13.32 12.18
CA HIS A 8 -2.72 12.19 11.48
C HIS A 8 -2.23 10.81 11.94
N CYS A 9 -1.33 10.74 12.95
CA CYS A 9 -0.93 9.46 13.53
C CYS A 9 -2.01 9.02 14.54
N HIS A 10 -2.70 7.93 14.21
CA HIS A 10 -3.76 7.41 15.06
C HIS A 10 -3.19 6.84 16.37
N PRO A 11 -3.75 7.20 17.55
CA PRO A 11 -3.17 6.81 18.85
C PRO A 11 -3.17 5.30 19.11
N LEU A 12 -4.03 4.54 18.43
CA LEU A 12 -4.13 3.09 18.57
C LEU A 12 -3.32 2.31 17.52
N ALA A 13 -2.61 3.01 16.61
CA ALA A 13 -1.75 2.35 15.62
C ALA A 13 -0.63 1.56 16.32
N LYS A 14 -0.34 0.37 15.78
CA LYS A 14 0.75 -0.49 16.26
C LYS A 14 1.56 -1.06 15.11
N ILE A 15 2.86 -1.23 15.31
CA ILE A 15 3.76 -1.92 14.38
C ILE A 15 4.53 -2.96 15.18
N ASN A 16 4.40 -4.25 14.84
CA ASN A 16 4.97 -5.40 15.55
C ASN A 16 4.76 -5.31 17.09
N GLY A 17 3.55 -4.90 17.49
CA GLY A 17 3.18 -4.75 18.90
C GLY A 17 3.61 -3.43 19.56
N TYR A 18 4.51 -2.66 18.95
CA TYR A 18 4.91 -1.35 19.47
C TYR A 18 3.86 -0.31 19.19
N SER A 19 3.52 0.51 20.19
CA SER A 19 2.66 1.69 20.02
C SER A 19 3.30 2.68 19.04
N CYS A 20 2.49 3.31 18.19
CA CYS A 20 2.96 4.31 17.24
C CYS A 20 2.86 5.75 17.80
N ASP A 21 2.77 5.94 19.11
CA ASP A 21 3.01 7.23 19.72
C ASP A 21 4.47 7.68 19.53
N SER A 22 4.77 8.94 19.86
CA SER A 22 6.11 9.50 19.63
C SER A 22 7.23 8.72 20.30
N LYS A 23 7.00 8.17 21.51
CA LYS A 23 8.00 7.39 22.25
C LYS A 23 8.18 5.99 21.64
N GLY A 24 7.08 5.32 21.34
CA GLY A 24 7.08 3.99 20.74
C GLY A 24 7.73 3.98 19.36
N LEU A 25 7.41 4.96 18.50
CA LEU A 25 8.05 5.07 17.19
C LEU A 25 9.55 5.35 17.27
N ILE A 26 10.00 6.24 18.16
CA ILE A 26 11.44 6.50 18.34
C ILE A 26 12.14 5.22 18.81
N SER A 27 11.58 4.52 19.79
CA SER A 27 12.13 3.26 20.30
C SER A 27 12.21 2.19 19.21
N LEU A 28 11.15 2.05 18.40
CA LEU A 28 11.08 1.10 17.31
C LEU A 28 12.13 1.42 16.23
N ILE A 29 12.24 2.68 15.83
CA ILE A 29 13.21 3.14 14.84
C ILE A 29 14.64 2.84 15.31
N THR A 30 14.97 3.17 16.57
CA THR A 30 16.29 2.90 17.13
C THR A 30 16.59 1.40 17.12
N LEU A 31 15.68 0.59 17.62
CA LEU A 31 15.84 -0.87 17.67
C LEU A 31 16.05 -1.46 16.26
N TRP A 32 15.25 -1.03 15.28
CA TRP A 32 15.29 -1.59 13.94
C TRP A 32 16.46 -1.06 13.09
N ALA A 33 16.95 0.15 13.37
CA ALA A 33 18.14 0.68 12.71
C ALA A 33 19.39 -0.14 13.05
N GLU A 34 19.46 -0.71 14.26
CA GLU A 34 20.57 -1.55 14.74
C GLU A 34 20.34 -3.06 14.47
N SER A 35 19.21 -3.43 13.90
CA SER A 35 18.88 -4.84 13.59
C SER A 35 19.82 -5.40 12.50
N ASN A 36 20.09 -6.70 12.55
CA ASN A 36 20.77 -7.42 11.47
C ASN A 36 19.83 -7.73 10.28
N GLU A 37 18.52 -7.48 10.44
CA GLU A 37 17.49 -7.72 9.44
C GLU A 37 17.36 -6.52 8.51
N VAL A 38 17.81 -6.68 7.26
CA VAL A 38 17.84 -5.58 6.26
C VAL A 38 16.46 -4.96 6.04
N HIS A 39 15.38 -5.75 6.10
CA HIS A 39 14.02 -5.23 5.92
C HIS A 39 13.60 -4.33 7.08
N LEU A 40 14.02 -4.62 8.32
CA LEU A 40 13.76 -3.79 9.48
C LEU A 40 14.56 -2.48 9.42
N GLN A 41 15.85 -2.54 9.04
CA GLN A 41 16.67 -1.33 8.83
C GLN A 41 16.04 -0.38 7.79
N LYS A 42 15.57 -0.93 6.65
CA LYS A 42 14.88 -0.14 5.61
C LYS A 42 13.57 0.46 6.11
N THR A 43 12.84 -0.28 6.94
CA THR A 43 11.60 0.22 7.53
C THR A 43 11.88 1.33 8.53
N ALA A 44 12.91 1.20 9.38
CA ALA A 44 13.35 2.25 10.30
C ALA A 44 13.77 3.51 9.54
N ALA A 45 14.53 3.36 8.46
CA ALA A 45 14.96 4.49 7.64
C ALA A 45 13.74 5.24 7.04
N PHE A 46 12.73 4.52 6.54
CA PHE A 46 11.49 5.15 6.06
C PHE A 46 10.74 5.84 7.19
N LEU A 47 10.55 5.20 8.35
CA LEU A 47 9.87 5.80 9.49
C LEU A 47 10.58 7.06 9.97
N SER A 48 11.92 7.09 9.98
CA SER A 48 12.70 8.30 10.29
C SER A 48 12.41 9.43 9.33
N GLN A 49 12.39 9.17 8.01
CA GLN A 49 12.03 10.16 6.99
C GLN A 49 10.56 10.61 7.10
N TRP A 50 9.66 9.67 7.45
CA TRP A 50 8.25 9.99 7.67
C TRP A 50 8.05 10.97 8.83
N LEU A 51 8.86 10.83 9.87
CA LEU A 51 8.76 11.64 11.09
C LEU A 51 9.58 12.94 11.04
N ASP A 52 10.44 13.13 10.05
CA ASP A 52 11.22 14.36 9.90
C ASP A 52 10.35 15.58 9.57
N GLU A 53 10.94 16.78 9.55
CA GLU A 53 10.22 18.04 9.35
C GLU A 53 9.91 18.33 7.87
N SER A 54 10.40 17.51 6.93
CA SER A 54 10.12 17.70 5.50
C SER A 54 8.65 17.45 5.17
N ASN A 55 8.05 18.27 4.34
CA ASN A 55 6.70 18.05 3.79
C ASN A 55 6.66 16.96 2.71
N THR A 56 7.82 16.57 2.19
CA THR A 56 7.95 15.67 1.04
C THR A 56 8.87 14.51 1.33
N LEU A 57 8.72 13.45 0.54
CA LEU A 57 9.58 12.27 0.49
C LEU A 57 10.07 12.07 -0.92
N THR A 58 11.36 11.76 -1.08
CA THR A 58 11.92 11.34 -2.36
C THR A 58 11.74 9.84 -2.53
N LEU A 59 11.12 9.44 -3.63
CA LEU A 59 10.89 8.06 -4.03
C LEU A 59 11.70 7.75 -5.28
N HIS A 60 12.19 6.52 -5.39
CA HIS A 60 12.86 6.03 -6.59
C HIS A 60 11.94 5.06 -7.30
N THR A 61 11.66 5.33 -8.58
CA THR A 61 10.91 4.38 -9.42
C THR A 61 11.87 3.41 -10.09
N SER A 62 11.43 2.18 -10.30
CA SER A 62 12.22 1.15 -11.00
C SER A 62 12.41 1.40 -12.49
N GLY A 63 11.90 2.51 -13.03
CA GLY A 63 11.99 2.99 -14.41
C GLY A 63 11.99 1.88 -15.48
N THR A 64 11.01 1.80 -16.33
CA THR A 64 10.99 0.88 -17.49
C THR A 64 12.15 1.14 -18.48
N THR A 65 12.84 2.27 -18.34
CA THR A 65 13.99 2.71 -19.15
C THR A 65 15.35 2.43 -18.49
N GLY A 66 15.39 1.74 -17.34
CA GLY A 66 16.64 1.30 -16.68
C GLY A 66 17.29 2.32 -15.73
N VAL A 67 17.01 3.60 -15.82
CA VAL A 67 17.53 4.61 -14.88
C VAL A 67 16.44 4.93 -13.86
N PRO A 68 16.68 4.74 -12.54
CA PRO A 68 15.72 5.13 -11.51
C PRO A 68 15.42 6.61 -11.59
N LYS A 69 14.14 6.97 -11.70
CA LYS A 69 13.69 8.35 -11.68
C LYS A 69 13.33 8.73 -10.25
N GLU A 70 13.83 9.85 -9.78
CA GLU A 70 13.44 10.42 -8.50
C GLU A 70 12.11 11.18 -8.65
N ILE A 71 11.17 10.86 -7.75
CA ILE A 71 9.87 11.53 -7.66
C ILE A 71 9.72 12.06 -6.24
N SER A 72 9.42 13.35 -6.11
CA SER A 72 9.08 13.95 -4.83
C SER A 72 7.57 13.83 -4.60
N VAL A 73 7.17 13.26 -3.46
CA VAL A 73 5.78 13.06 -3.08
C VAL A 73 5.51 13.77 -1.76
N LYS A 74 4.40 14.50 -1.66
CA LYS A 74 3.98 15.16 -0.42
C LYS A 74 3.47 14.13 0.60
N LYS A 75 3.86 14.29 1.88
CA LYS A 75 3.33 13.46 2.98
C LYS A 75 1.82 13.58 3.10
N GLU A 76 1.26 14.77 2.83
CA GLU A 76 -0.19 15.01 2.80
C GLU A 76 -0.89 14.12 1.76
N HIS A 77 -0.36 14.01 0.55
CA HIS A 77 -0.90 13.11 -0.49
C HIS A 77 -0.87 11.64 -0.06
N MET A 78 0.17 11.22 0.66
CA MET A 78 0.25 9.86 1.20
C MET A 78 -0.80 9.62 2.29
N ILE A 79 -1.06 10.62 3.14
CA ILE A 79 -2.12 10.56 4.16
C ILE A 79 -3.49 10.43 3.50
N HIS A 80 -3.80 11.29 2.53
CA HIS A 80 -5.08 11.23 1.82
C HIS A 80 -5.27 9.91 1.08
N SER A 81 -4.23 9.41 0.40
CA SER A 81 -4.27 8.09 -0.25
C SER A 81 -4.56 6.95 0.74
N ALA A 82 -3.99 7.01 1.95
CA ALA A 82 -4.27 6.04 3.00
C ALA A 82 -5.75 6.11 3.45
N GLN A 83 -6.29 7.31 3.65
CA GLN A 83 -7.69 7.53 4.01
C GLN A 83 -8.65 7.02 2.93
N LEU A 84 -8.39 7.31 1.65
CA LEU A 84 -9.18 6.81 0.52
C LEU A 84 -9.21 5.28 0.47
N THR A 85 -8.04 4.64 0.67
CA THR A 85 -7.94 3.17 0.75
C THR A 85 -8.76 2.64 1.92
N GLY A 86 -8.61 3.25 3.10
CA GLY A 86 -9.34 2.85 4.32
C GLY A 86 -10.85 2.93 4.14
N ALA A 87 -11.34 4.03 3.56
CA ALA A 87 -12.76 4.25 3.30
C ALA A 87 -13.31 3.23 2.30
N PHE A 88 -12.64 3.03 1.15
CA PHE A 88 -13.08 2.07 0.13
C PHE A 88 -13.12 0.64 0.66
N LEU A 89 -12.07 0.22 1.34
CA LEU A 89 -11.98 -1.13 1.91
C LEU A 89 -12.69 -1.25 3.26
N GLN A 90 -13.25 -0.18 3.82
CA GLN A 90 -13.89 -0.17 5.14
C GLN A 90 -12.99 -0.80 6.21
N LEU A 91 -11.72 -0.36 6.25
CA LEU A 91 -10.78 -0.78 7.28
C LEU A 91 -11.13 -0.11 8.61
N GLN A 92 -11.01 -0.89 9.69
CA GLN A 92 -11.35 -0.41 11.03
C GLN A 92 -10.11 -0.22 11.89
N VAL A 93 -10.21 0.65 12.87
CA VAL A 93 -9.16 0.80 13.89
C VAL A 93 -8.93 -0.53 14.59
N GLY A 94 -7.66 -0.92 14.71
CA GLY A 94 -7.26 -2.19 15.30
C GLY A 94 -7.26 -3.37 14.33
N ASP A 95 -7.75 -3.23 13.08
CA ASP A 95 -7.63 -4.27 12.06
C ASP A 95 -6.17 -4.75 11.96
N ARG A 96 -5.97 -6.07 11.99
CA ARG A 96 -4.63 -6.66 11.79
C ARG A 96 -4.23 -6.56 10.33
N ALA A 97 -3.03 -6.04 10.08
CA ALA A 97 -2.50 -5.91 8.73
C ALA A 97 -1.13 -6.59 8.61
N LEU A 98 -0.81 -7.09 7.42
CA LEU A 98 0.48 -7.72 7.11
C LEU A 98 1.22 -6.91 6.04
N CYS A 99 2.49 -6.58 6.32
CA CYS A 99 3.41 -6.01 5.35
C CYS A 99 4.57 -6.98 5.08
N ALA A 100 4.52 -7.65 3.94
CA ALA A 100 5.59 -8.47 3.39
C ALA A 100 6.16 -7.88 2.09
N LEU A 101 5.94 -6.59 1.87
CA LEU A 101 6.47 -5.82 0.75
C LEU A 101 7.69 -5.02 1.19
N PRO A 102 8.72 -4.90 0.33
CA PRO A 102 9.89 -4.10 0.67
C PRO A 102 9.54 -2.62 0.85
N THR A 103 9.93 -2.02 1.97
CA THR A 103 9.63 -0.62 2.33
C THR A 103 10.52 0.42 1.62
N ASN A 104 11.46 -0.02 0.77
CA ASN A 104 12.14 0.87 -0.17
C ASN A 104 11.27 1.24 -1.38
N TYR A 105 10.18 0.51 -1.65
CA TYR A 105 9.18 0.82 -2.68
C TYR A 105 7.92 1.42 -2.08
N ILE A 106 7.19 2.18 -2.89
CA ILE A 106 6.00 2.91 -2.45
C ILE A 106 4.93 1.99 -1.85
N ALA A 107 4.75 0.78 -2.39
CA ALA A 107 3.74 -0.16 -1.89
C ALA A 107 3.98 -0.57 -0.43
N GLY A 108 5.23 -0.89 -0.05
CA GLY A 108 5.59 -1.18 1.34
C GLY A 108 5.49 0.05 2.24
N LYS A 109 5.95 1.22 1.77
CA LYS A 109 5.80 2.49 2.50
C LYS A 109 4.35 2.80 2.80
N MET A 110 3.45 2.62 1.82
CA MET A 110 2.03 2.88 2.01
C MET A 110 1.34 1.93 2.99
N MET A 111 1.86 0.71 3.22
CA MET A 111 1.36 -0.14 4.31
C MET A 111 1.64 0.49 5.68
N LEU A 112 2.81 1.07 5.87
CA LEU A 112 3.17 1.80 7.09
C LEU A 112 2.31 3.06 7.26
N VAL A 113 2.16 3.87 6.20
CA VAL A 113 1.34 5.09 6.25
C VAL A 113 -0.12 4.76 6.57
N ARG A 114 -0.72 3.75 5.91
CA ARG A 114 -2.08 3.29 6.23
C ARG A 114 -2.20 2.86 7.68
N THR A 115 -1.21 2.17 8.21
CA THR A 115 -1.19 1.77 9.62
C THR A 115 -1.24 2.97 10.55
N LEU A 116 -0.35 3.93 10.33
CA LEU A 116 -0.26 5.14 11.16
C LEU A 116 -1.53 5.98 11.08
N VAL A 117 -2.09 6.15 9.88
CA VAL A 117 -3.25 7.02 9.64
C VAL A 117 -4.56 6.37 10.08
N LEU A 118 -4.74 5.07 9.84
CA LEU A 118 -6.00 4.37 10.08
C LEU A 118 -6.06 3.64 11.42
N GLY A 119 -4.96 3.61 12.18
CA GLY A 119 -4.92 2.95 13.47
C GLY A 119 -4.89 1.42 13.40
N LEU A 120 -4.24 0.87 12.34
CA LEU A 120 -4.14 -0.59 12.18
C LEU A 120 -3.08 -1.19 13.12
N SER A 121 -3.12 -2.51 13.29
CA SER A 121 -2.10 -3.32 13.96
C SER A 121 -1.29 -4.06 12.89
N LEU A 122 -0.14 -3.51 12.49
CA LEU A 122 0.68 -4.03 11.41
C LEU A 122 1.72 -5.01 11.90
N GLU A 123 1.83 -6.14 11.23
CA GLU A 123 2.97 -7.04 11.30
C GLU A 123 3.86 -6.83 10.08
N VAL A 124 5.10 -6.37 10.31
CA VAL A 124 6.14 -6.22 9.28
C VAL A 124 7.00 -7.47 9.32
N VAL A 125 7.07 -8.17 8.20
CA VAL A 125 7.87 -9.40 8.04
C VAL A 125 8.86 -9.26 6.89
N ALA A 126 9.85 -10.13 6.85
CA ALA A 126 10.80 -10.17 5.73
C ALA A 126 10.03 -10.42 4.41
N PRO A 127 10.34 -9.65 3.35
CA PRO A 127 9.76 -9.89 2.03
C PRO A 127 10.04 -11.32 1.57
N SER A 128 8.96 -12.04 1.27
CA SER A 128 9.03 -13.43 0.80
C SER A 128 7.98 -13.70 -0.27
N SER A 129 8.11 -14.80 -0.97
CA SER A 129 7.10 -15.23 -1.95
C SER A 129 5.89 -15.90 -1.29
N THR A 130 5.98 -16.25 0.00
CA THR A 130 4.95 -16.93 0.79
C THR A 130 4.76 -16.24 2.14
N PRO A 131 4.25 -14.98 2.15
CA PRO A 131 4.26 -14.11 3.33
C PRO A 131 3.48 -14.67 4.53
N PHE A 132 2.44 -15.45 4.30
CA PHE A 132 1.63 -16.02 5.39
C PHE A 132 2.36 -17.10 6.21
N ALA A 133 3.48 -17.63 5.71
CA ALA A 133 4.31 -18.57 6.48
C ALA A 133 5.02 -17.90 7.67
N SER A 134 5.11 -16.56 7.68
CA SER A 134 5.83 -15.79 8.70
C SER A 134 4.94 -15.26 9.81
N ILE A 135 3.64 -15.57 9.79
CA ILE A 135 2.68 -15.07 10.79
C ILE A 135 1.77 -16.20 11.27
N ASP A 136 1.23 -16.02 12.46
CA ASP A 136 0.19 -16.88 13.00
C ASP A 136 -1.21 -16.25 12.86
N GLY A 137 -2.24 -17.13 12.68
CA GLY A 137 -3.63 -16.71 12.62
C GLY A 137 -4.01 -15.95 11.35
N GLU A 138 -5.04 -15.11 11.45
CA GLU A 138 -5.66 -14.38 10.37
C GLU A 138 -5.29 -12.89 10.42
N VAL A 139 -5.39 -12.21 9.27
CA VAL A 139 -5.25 -10.76 9.15
C VAL A 139 -6.46 -10.16 8.44
N ASP A 140 -6.78 -8.92 8.76
CA ASP A 140 -7.89 -8.21 8.13
C ASP A 140 -7.49 -7.61 6.78
N PHE A 141 -6.23 -7.21 6.63
CA PHE A 141 -5.76 -6.53 5.45
C PHE A 141 -4.32 -6.90 5.07
N VAL A 142 -4.09 -7.11 3.77
CA VAL A 142 -2.74 -7.31 3.22
C VAL A 142 -2.64 -6.75 1.80
N ALA A 143 -1.48 -6.17 1.47
CA ALA A 143 -1.10 -5.82 0.11
C ALA A 143 -0.05 -6.82 -0.40
N LEU A 144 -0.28 -7.41 -1.56
CA LEU A 144 0.58 -8.43 -2.17
C LEU A 144 0.86 -8.12 -3.63
N THR A 145 1.96 -8.66 -4.13
CA THR A 145 2.12 -8.83 -5.58
C THR A 145 1.27 -10.02 -6.05
N PRO A 146 0.86 -10.07 -7.34
CA PRO A 146 0.13 -11.22 -7.89
C PRO A 146 0.87 -12.54 -7.68
N MET A 147 2.20 -12.53 -7.76
CA MET A 147 3.03 -13.73 -7.56
C MET A 147 3.03 -14.18 -6.09
N GLN A 148 3.10 -13.26 -5.13
CA GLN A 148 2.97 -13.61 -3.70
C GLN A 148 1.61 -14.24 -3.42
N ALA A 149 0.55 -13.64 -3.93
CA ALA A 149 -0.80 -14.18 -3.77
C ALA A 149 -0.93 -15.58 -4.41
N PHE A 150 -0.43 -15.77 -5.61
CA PHE A 150 -0.51 -17.06 -6.31
C PHE A 150 0.28 -18.17 -5.61
N LYS A 151 1.48 -17.85 -5.09
CA LYS A 151 2.27 -18.81 -4.31
C LYS A 151 1.69 -19.11 -2.93
N SER A 152 0.83 -18.24 -2.43
CA SER A 152 0.14 -18.40 -1.14
C SER A 152 -1.34 -18.77 -1.29
N LEU A 153 -1.77 -19.28 -2.45
CA LEU A 153 -3.18 -19.46 -2.80
C LEU A 153 -3.97 -20.20 -1.72
N GLU A 154 -3.43 -21.29 -1.19
CA GLU A 154 -4.05 -22.09 -0.11
C GLU A 154 -4.18 -21.34 1.22
N GLN A 155 -3.41 -20.27 1.42
CA GLN A 155 -3.38 -19.48 2.65
C GLN A 155 -4.13 -18.14 2.53
N LEU A 156 -4.57 -17.75 1.33
CA LEU A 156 -5.23 -16.47 1.11
C LEU A 156 -6.50 -16.31 1.94
N HIS A 157 -7.17 -17.39 2.29
CA HIS A 157 -8.35 -17.38 3.17
C HIS A 157 -8.06 -16.80 4.56
N ARG A 158 -6.78 -16.75 4.96
CA ARG A 158 -6.33 -16.14 6.23
C ARG A 158 -6.34 -14.61 6.21
N ALA A 159 -6.58 -13.99 5.05
CA ALA A 159 -6.72 -12.55 4.94
C ALA A 159 -8.15 -12.19 4.54
N ARG A 160 -8.80 -11.28 5.27
CA ARG A 160 -10.15 -10.83 4.97
C ARG A 160 -10.20 -9.99 3.69
N LYS A 161 -9.25 -9.05 3.54
CA LYS A 161 -9.15 -8.12 2.39
C LYS A 161 -7.73 -8.12 1.84
N ILE A 162 -7.62 -8.30 0.53
CA ILE A 162 -6.35 -8.41 -0.19
C ILE A 162 -6.36 -7.42 -1.35
N ILE A 163 -5.33 -6.61 -1.47
CA ILE A 163 -5.09 -5.80 -2.67
C ILE A 163 -3.87 -6.34 -3.42
N LEU A 164 -3.99 -6.45 -4.74
CA LEU A 164 -2.95 -6.94 -5.63
C LEU A 164 -2.45 -5.83 -6.54
N GLY A 165 -1.14 -5.60 -6.54
CA GLY A 165 -0.54 -4.56 -7.36
C GLY A 165 0.93 -4.82 -7.70
N GLY A 166 1.53 -3.90 -8.44
CA GLY A 166 2.95 -3.94 -8.82
C GLY A 166 3.30 -4.84 -9.99
N ALA A 167 2.37 -5.63 -10.52
CA ALA A 167 2.54 -6.45 -11.71
C ALA A 167 1.18 -6.82 -12.33
N PRO A 168 1.13 -7.19 -13.62
CA PRO A 168 -0.07 -7.71 -14.25
C PRO A 168 -0.53 -9.02 -13.61
N ILE A 169 -1.85 -9.23 -13.60
CA ILE A 169 -2.48 -10.46 -13.14
C ILE A 169 -2.84 -11.28 -14.39
N SER A 170 -2.27 -12.49 -14.54
CA SER A 170 -2.63 -13.36 -15.66
C SER A 170 -4.04 -13.93 -15.48
N LEU A 171 -4.67 -14.35 -16.60
CA LEU A 171 -6.00 -14.95 -16.56
C LEU A 171 -6.04 -16.21 -15.66
N SER A 172 -4.99 -17.01 -15.69
CA SER A 172 -4.89 -18.21 -14.84
C SER A 172 -4.82 -17.88 -13.34
N MET A 173 -4.07 -16.83 -12.97
CA MET A 173 -4.04 -16.34 -11.59
C MET A 173 -5.41 -15.79 -11.18
N GLU A 174 -6.05 -14.99 -12.05
CA GLU A 174 -7.35 -14.42 -11.76
C GLU A 174 -8.41 -15.49 -11.54
N THR A 175 -8.44 -16.52 -12.39
CA THR A 175 -9.34 -17.67 -12.23
C THR A 175 -9.12 -18.39 -10.91
N ALA A 176 -7.86 -18.62 -10.53
CA ALA A 176 -7.53 -19.26 -9.25
C ALA A 176 -7.97 -18.40 -8.04
N PHE A 177 -7.79 -17.08 -8.13
CA PHE A 177 -8.19 -16.18 -7.04
C PHE A 177 -9.71 -16.12 -6.84
N GLN A 178 -10.52 -16.28 -7.88
CA GLN A 178 -11.99 -16.22 -7.80
C GLN A 178 -12.60 -17.25 -6.84
N GLU A 179 -11.92 -18.37 -6.63
CA GLU A 179 -12.37 -19.44 -5.74
C GLU A 179 -12.02 -19.19 -4.26
N VAL A 180 -11.24 -18.12 -3.98
CA VAL A 180 -10.87 -17.76 -2.61
C VAL A 180 -12.02 -17.01 -1.93
N PRO A 181 -12.36 -17.29 -0.66
CA PRO A 181 -13.46 -16.63 0.03
C PRO A 181 -13.18 -15.17 0.40
N SER A 182 -11.90 -14.77 0.43
CA SER A 182 -11.44 -13.42 0.76
C SER A 182 -11.86 -12.40 -0.28
N GLN A 183 -11.98 -11.14 0.13
CA GLN A 183 -12.16 -10.03 -0.80
C GLN A 183 -10.82 -9.67 -1.45
N ILE A 184 -10.67 -9.98 -2.72
CA ILE A 184 -9.44 -9.71 -3.49
C ILE A 184 -9.73 -8.65 -4.55
N TYR A 185 -8.88 -7.62 -4.57
CA TYR A 185 -8.98 -6.50 -5.53
C TYR A 185 -7.68 -6.37 -6.32
N ALA A 186 -7.76 -6.25 -7.63
CA ALA A 186 -6.68 -5.71 -8.45
C ALA A 186 -6.64 -4.19 -8.26
N THR A 187 -5.45 -3.63 -8.18
CA THR A 187 -5.25 -2.18 -8.06
C THR A 187 -4.69 -1.59 -9.34
N TYR A 188 -5.11 -0.38 -9.66
CA TYR A 188 -4.50 0.46 -10.67
C TYR A 188 -3.97 1.73 -10.03
N GLY A 189 -2.71 2.05 -10.30
CA GLY A 189 -2.01 3.22 -9.81
C GLY A 189 -0.51 3.14 -10.09
N MET A 190 0.17 4.23 -9.81
CA MET A 190 1.61 4.39 -10.06
C MET A 190 2.25 5.22 -8.95
N THR A 191 3.56 5.44 -9.01
CA THR A 191 4.25 6.25 -7.98
C THR A 191 3.79 7.70 -8.02
N GLU A 192 3.47 8.21 -9.20
CA GLU A 192 2.96 9.56 -9.43
C GLU A 192 1.58 9.81 -8.79
N THR A 193 0.77 8.76 -8.67
CA THR A 193 -0.50 8.79 -7.92
C THR A 193 -0.33 8.37 -6.45
N VAL A 194 0.91 8.31 -5.95
CA VAL A 194 1.29 7.81 -4.61
C VAL A 194 1.03 6.32 -4.43
N SER A 195 -0.16 5.86 -4.76
CA SER A 195 -0.62 4.49 -4.64
C SER A 195 -1.71 4.22 -5.68
N HIS A 196 -2.57 3.24 -5.41
CA HIS A 196 -3.70 2.98 -6.30
C HIS A 196 -4.75 4.08 -6.21
N ILE A 197 -5.36 4.35 -7.35
CA ILE A 197 -6.46 5.30 -7.54
C ILE A 197 -7.76 4.60 -7.90
N ALA A 198 -7.69 3.35 -8.29
CA ALA A 198 -8.85 2.54 -8.65
C ALA A 198 -8.63 1.08 -8.25
N LEU A 199 -9.74 0.42 -7.94
CA LEU A 199 -9.75 -1.01 -7.58
C LEU A 199 -10.79 -1.76 -8.41
N ARG A 200 -10.47 -3.01 -8.72
CA ARG A 200 -11.32 -3.94 -9.45
C ARG A 200 -11.48 -5.21 -8.63
N PRO A 201 -12.69 -5.61 -8.23
CA PRO A 201 -12.90 -6.85 -7.49
C PRO A 201 -12.62 -8.08 -8.35
N ILE A 202 -11.83 -9.02 -7.81
CA ILE A 202 -11.49 -10.31 -8.41
C ILE A 202 -12.25 -11.42 -7.69
N ALA A 203 -12.24 -11.41 -6.36
CA ALA A 203 -12.84 -12.43 -5.50
C ALA A 203 -13.70 -11.82 -4.39
N PRO A 204 -14.66 -12.56 -3.88
CA PRO A 204 -15.12 -13.86 -4.36
C PRO A 204 -15.80 -13.76 -5.75
N LYS A 205 -15.89 -14.87 -6.48
CA LYS A 205 -16.38 -14.93 -7.88
C LYS A 205 -17.68 -14.16 -8.14
N LYS A 206 -18.61 -14.18 -7.20
CA LYS A 206 -19.90 -13.44 -7.29
C LYS A 206 -19.72 -11.91 -7.32
N GLN A 207 -18.56 -11.39 -6.92
CA GLN A 207 -18.22 -9.96 -6.93
C GLN A 207 -17.27 -9.59 -8.06
N HIS A 208 -16.79 -10.58 -8.84
CA HIS A 208 -15.85 -10.35 -9.93
C HIS A 208 -16.36 -9.32 -10.93
N SER A 209 -15.49 -8.41 -11.33
CA SER A 209 -15.75 -7.38 -12.34
C SER A 209 -14.54 -7.22 -13.25
N LEU A 210 -14.77 -6.85 -14.48
CA LEU A 210 -13.72 -6.44 -15.43
C LEU A 210 -13.42 -4.93 -15.35
N ARG A 211 -14.24 -4.16 -14.62
CA ARG A 211 -14.12 -2.71 -14.56
C ARG A 211 -13.46 -2.28 -13.24
N TYR A 212 -12.52 -1.35 -13.35
CA TYR A 212 -11.99 -0.61 -12.23
C TYR A 212 -12.97 0.48 -11.79
N THR A 213 -13.05 0.69 -10.49
CA THR A 213 -13.79 1.80 -9.87
C THR A 213 -12.79 2.72 -9.19
N THR A 214 -12.82 4.01 -9.52
CA THR A 214 -12.00 5.03 -8.86
C THR A 214 -12.40 5.18 -7.39
N ILE A 215 -11.46 5.58 -6.53
CA ILE A 215 -11.70 5.81 -5.11
C ILE A 215 -11.79 7.32 -4.83
N GLY A 216 -12.61 7.69 -3.85
CA GLY A 216 -12.80 9.09 -3.47
C GLY A 216 -13.36 9.95 -4.60
N ALA A 217 -12.84 11.17 -4.73
CA ALA A 217 -13.23 12.14 -5.76
C ALA A 217 -12.37 12.05 -7.04
N ILE A 218 -11.59 10.97 -7.20
CA ILE A 218 -10.70 10.78 -8.35
C ILE A 218 -11.52 10.59 -9.63
N THR A 219 -11.22 11.40 -10.64
CA THR A 219 -11.83 11.30 -11.97
C THR A 219 -10.79 10.95 -13.02
N VAL A 220 -11.25 10.31 -14.08
CA VAL A 220 -10.42 9.90 -15.21
C VAL A 220 -11.06 10.30 -16.52
N ARG A 221 -10.24 10.63 -17.52
CA ARG A 221 -10.67 10.96 -18.87
C ARG A 221 -9.65 10.49 -19.89
N GLN A 222 -10.02 10.43 -21.15
CA GLN A 222 -9.09 10.20 -22.25
C GLN A 222 -8.55 11.54 -22.79
N ASP A 223 -7.30 11.56 -23.19
CA ASP A 223 -6.73 12.62 -24.02
C ASP A 223 -7.06 12.37 -25.51
N PRO A 224 -6.71 13.31 -26.43
CA PRO A 224 -6.94 13.13 -27.87
C PRO A 224 -6.21 11.93 -28.49
N GLN A 225 -5.20 11.37 -27.82
CA GLN A 225 -4.44 10.19 -28.24
C GLN A 225 -5.06 8.88 -27.71
N GLY A 226 -6.11 8.97 -26.88
CA GLY A 226 -6.75 7.82 -26.24
C GLY A 226 -6.04 7.36 -24.96
N CYS A 227 -5.07 8.13 -24.46
CA CYS A 227 -4.37 7.81 -23.22
C CYS A 227 -5.16 8.30 -21.99
N LEU A 228 -4.97 7.61 -20.87
CA LEU A 228 -5.62 7.95 -19.61
C LEU A 228 -5.02 9.23 -19.01
N VAL A 229 -5.87 10.16 -18.65
CA VAL A 229 -5.56 11.33 -17.83
C VAL A 229 -6.28 11.19 -16.51
N ILE A 230 -5.52 11.34 -15.41
CA ILE A 230 -6.01 11.17 -14.05
C ILE A 230 -6.07 12.53 -13.37
N ASP A 231 -7.22 12.90 -12.87
CA ASP A 231 -7.42 14.09 -12.04
C ASP A 231 -7.71 13.64 -10.61
N CYS A 232 -6.74 13.89 -9.72
CA CYS A 232 -6.76 13.39 -8.35
C CYS A 232 -6.18 14.43 -7.37
N PRO A 233 -6.88 15.56 -7.13
CA PRO A 233 -6.36 16.69 -6.37
C PRO A 233 -5.97 16.35 -4.93
N GLU A 234 -6.51 15.25 -4.38
CA GLU A 234 -6.18 14.75 -3.03
C GLU A 234 -4.79 14.09 -2.96
N VAL A 235 -4.24 13.62 -4.09
CA VAL A 235 -2.98 12.86 -4.13
C VAL A 235 -1.95 13.37 -5.13
N ALA A 236 -2.31 14.38 -5.93
CA ALA A 236 -1.42 15.04 -6.88
C ALA A 236 -1.84 16.50 -7.11
N ASP A 237 -0.86 17.43 -7.22
CA ASP A 237 -1.15 18.85 -7.41
C ASP A 237 -1.67 19.20 -8.82
N MET A 238 -1.40 18.34 -9.80
CA MET A 238 -1.74 18.54 -11.22
C MET A 238 -2.28 17.23 -11.82
N PRO A 239 -3.11 17.32 -12.86
CA PRO A 239 -3.53 16.15 -13.60
C PRO A 239 -2.33 15.34 -14.11
N ILE A 240 -2.41 14.02 -14.00
CA ILE A 240 -1.37 13.09 -14.42
C ILE A 240 -1.73 12.54 -15.80
N TYR A 241 -0.86 12.80 -16.77
CA TYR A 241 -0.96 12.26 -18.13
C TYR A 241 -0.18 10.96 -18.19
N THR A 242 -0.85 9.88 -18.54
CA THR A 242 -0.24 8.55 -18.63
C THR A 242 0.02 8.18 -20.10
N HIS A 243 0.68 7.03 -20.30
CA HIS A 243 0.80 6.39 -21.62
C HIS A 243 -0.13 5.16 -21.72
N ASP A 244 -1.01 4.96 -20.76
CA ASP A 244 -1.93 3.83 -20.73
C ASP A 244 -3.12 4.15 -21.65
N VAL A 245 -3.26 3.37 -22.72
CA VAL A 245 -4.38 3.47 -23.66
C VAL A 245 -5.61 2.78 -23.05
N VAL A 246 -6.77 3.45 -23.01
CA VAL A 246 -8.01 3.01 -22.35
C VAL A 246 -9.24 3.19 -23.23
#